data_ac4fc7720ae5226f138b813d5094637c
#
_entry.id   ac4fc7720ae5226f138b813d5094637c
#
_cell.length_a   1.000
_cell.length_b   1.000
_cell.length_c   1.000
_cell.angle_alpha   90.00
_cell.angle_beta   90.00
_cell.angle_gamma   90.00
#
_symmetry.space_group_name_H-M   'P 1'
#
loop_
_entity.id
_entity.type
_entity.pdbx_description
1 polymer ?
#
loop_
_entity_poly.entity_id
_entity_poly.type
_entity_poly.pdbx_seq_one_letter_code
_entity_poly.pdbx_strand_id
1 'polypeptide(L)'
;TPSKIIPFQGTINKIELSSHAPGRAIAAVYNYRNNDSKPYIILTDDYGKNWKLLTDGKNGIPSSEFVRSVAEDPKLKGLIYAGTEFSAYVSFNNGNSWKSLQLNLPNVPITDMEVTQNDLAISTQGRGFWILDKINVLHEINSFKNKLNEPHLFNPELAYRTNVGGGWRGGGGPGFENDFSFYIPEDINLENVKLTIIDPSGNMVVDLMESEEYLFDVDIDSNILKSGIHTAYWDLEYKAPKIQEDFVSMYYSASRSYGPEAVPGTYKIELSINEKVLSVPLKVVIDPRWDISNSDLQNQFDKANQVIDLINESQLKLSSMRQISKQVKNYIELTKEKDYHNELKELGNKVIDKIISIESELYQNKIKTSQDEINYARKWTNHITHLYDRITTDIQGPNDGMMKRIDELTKN
;
A
#
# COMPACT_ATOMS: atom_id res chain seq x y z
N THR A 1 13.07 -34.96 -32.35
CA THR A 1 12.21 -33.85 -32.84
C THR A 1 10.81 -34.01 -32.26
N PRO A 2 10.09 -32.91 -31.92
CA PRO A 2 8.74 -32.98 -31.35
C PRO A 2 7.66 -33.42 -32.37
N SER A 3 8.03 -33.73 -33.61
CA SER A 3 7.13 -34.04 -34.72
C SER A 3 6.16 -35.23 -34.50
N LYS A 4 6.35 -36.00 -33.41
CA LYS A 4 5.40 -37.09 -33.04
C LYS A 4 4.25 -36.59 -32.12
N ILE A 5 4.38 -35.42 -31.52
CA ILE A 5 3.44 -34.94 -30.51
C ILE A 5 2.83 -33.57 -30.84
N ILE A 6 3.33 -32.87 -31.86
CA ILE A 6 2.76 -31.67 -32.42
C ILE A 6 2.37 -31.86 -33.89
N PRO A 7 1.42 -31.05 -34.44
CA PRO A 7 1.06 -31.10 -35.85
C PRO A 7 2.26 -30.86 -36.76
N PHE A 8 2.34 -31.56 -37.87
CA PHE A 8 3.45 -31.47 -38.84
C PHE A 8 3.72 -30.02 -39.34
N GLN A 9 2.69 -29.24 -39.50
CA GLN A 9 2.77 -27.83 -39.94
C GLN A 9 2.63 -26.83 -38.80
N GLY A 10 2.73 -27.27 -37.56
CA GLY A 10 2.67 -26.39 -36.38
C GLY A 10 3.83 -25.40 -36.36
N THR A 11 3.54 -24.16 -35.97
CA THR A 11 4.55 -23.11 -35.78
C THR A 11 4.94 -23.03 -34.32
N ILE A 12 6.24 -23.17 -34.03
CA ILE A 12 6.80 -22.89 -32.72
C ILE A 12 6.89 -21.36 -32.58
N ASN A 13 6.10 -20.81 -31.70
CA ASN A 13 5.99 -19.34 -31.53
C ASN A 13 6.96 -18.81 -30.47
N LYS A 14 7.08 -19.53 -29.34
CA LYS A 14 8.02 -19.18 -28.26
C LYS A 14 8.70 -20.43 -27.74
N ILE A 15 9.98 -20.30 -27.41
CA ILE A 15 10.75 -21.29 -26.67
C ILE A 15 11.29 -20.59 -25.42
N GLU A 16 10.90 -21.08 -24.26
CA GLU A 16 11.35 -20.63 -22.96
C GLU A 16 12.41 -21.61 -22.43
N LEU A 17 13.58 -21.08 -22.12
CA LEU A 17 14.66 -21.85 -21.50
C LEU A 17 14.52 -21.77 -19.99
N SER A 18 14.43 -22.90 -19.33
CA SER A 18 14.27 -22.95 -17.89
C SER A 18 15.54 -22.50 -17.16
N SER A 19 15.38 -21.66 -16.15
CA SER A 19 16.46 -21.29 -15.21
C SER A 19 16.80 -22.42 -14.22
N HIS A 20 15.92 -23.44 -14.10
CA HIS A 20 16.03 -24.48 -13.07
C HIS A 20 16.93 -25.65 -13.42
N ALA A 21 17.10 -25.96 -14.71
CA ALA A 21 17.93 -27.09 -15.14
C ALA A 21 18.45 -26.89 -16.56
N PRO A 22 19.74 -27.16 -16.82
CA PRO A 22 20.26 -27.28 -18.18
C PRO A 22 19.48 -28.35 -18.95
N GLY A 23 19.17 -28.08 -20.20
CA GLY A 23 18.43 -29.03 -21.07
C GLY A 23 16.92 -29.02 -20.89
N ARG A 24 16.39 -28.22 -19.93
CA ARG A 24 14.96 -28.02 -19.77
C ARG A 24 14.51 -26.82 -20.61
N ALA A 25 13.46 -27.01 -21.40
CA ALA A 25 12.82 -25.94 -22.17
C ALA A 25 11.34 -26.24 -22.36
N ILE A 26 10.55 -25.20 -22.47
CA ILE A 26 9.10 -25.24 -22.73
C ILE A 26 8.85 -24.50 -24.03
N ALA A 27 7.98 -24.98 -24.87
CA ALA A 27 7.64 -24.31 -26.11
C ALA A 27 6.13 -24.21 -26.32
N ALA A 28 5.70 -23.04 -26.80
CA ALA A 28 4.35 -22.79 -27.30
C ALA A 28 4.29 -23.03 -28.79
N VAL A 29 3.33 -23.82 -29.21
CA VAL A 29 3.14 -24.18 -30.61
C VAL A 29 1.68 -23.92 -30.99
N TYR A 30 1.45 -23.35 -32.15
CA TYR A 30 0.11 -23.17 -32.68
C TYR A 30 -0.01 -23.71 -34.11
N ASN A 31 -1.22 -24.11 -34.50
CA ASN A 31 -1.54 -24.61 -35.83
C ASN A 31 -2.85 -24.03 -36.38
N TYR A 32 -3.31 -22.91 -35.86
CA TYR A 32 -4.60 -22.29 -36.23
C TYR A 32 -4.70 -21.97 -37.74
N ARG A 33 -3.57 -21.71 -38.41
CA ARG A 33 -3.52 -21.48 -39.86
C ARG A 33 -3.95 -22.70 -40.67
N ASN A 34 -3.93 -23.89 -40.10
CA ASN A 34 -4.40 -25.12 -40.65
C ASN A 34 -5.73 -25.60 -40.06
N ASN A 35 -6.52 -24.62 -39.52
CA ASN A 35 -7.81 -24.87 -38.88
C ASN A 35 -7.74 -25.82 -37.67
N ASP A 36 -6.63 -25.75 -36.92
CA ASP A 36 -6.40 -26.51 -35.71
C ASP A 36 -6.11 -25.55 -34.55
N SER A 37 -7.12 -25.25 -33.73
CA SER A 37 -7.07 -24.30 -32.61
C SER A 37 -6.68 -24.99 -31.28
N LYS A 38 -6.22 -26.23 -31.28
CA LYS A 38 -5.83 -26.91 -30.04
C LYS A 38 -4.62 -26.22 -29.37
N PRO A 39 -4.58 -26.22 -28.04
CA PRO A 39 -3.41 -25.78 -27.32
C PRO A 39 -2.28 -26.79 -27.41
N TYR A 40 -1.09 -26.33 -27.76
CA TYR A 40 0.10 -27.17 -27.78
C TYR A 40 1.20 -26.49 -26.96
N ILE A 41 1.44 -27.02 -25.76
CA ILE A 41 2.59 -26.67 -24.92
C ILE A 41 3.41 -27.92 -24.74
N ILE A 42 4.68 -27.87 -25.12
CA ILE A 42 5.59 -29.00 -25.04
C ILE A 42 6.77 -28.73 -24.14
N LEU A 43 7.22 -29.74 -23.40
CA LEU A 43 8.32 -29.66 -22.43
C LEU A 43 9.38 -30.71 -22.80
N THR A 44 10.64 -30.31 -22.72
CA THR A 44 11.80 -31.19 -22.69
C THR A 44 12.61 -31.00 -21.43
N ASP A 45 13.22 -32.04 -20.91
CA ASP A 45 14.19 -31.98 -19.79
C ASP A 45 15.57 -32.54 -20.21
N ASP A 46 15.79 -32.83 -21.51
CA ASP A 46 16.97 -33.52 -22.01
C ASP A 46 17.53 -32.95 -23.34
N TYR A 47 17.55 -31.61 -23.43
CA TYR A 47 18.05 -30.88 -24.62
C TYR A 47 17.27 -31.19 -25.91
N GLY A 48 15.97 -31.46 -25.80
CA GLY A 48 15.08 -31.68 -26.94
C GLY A 48 15.17 -33.10 -27.53
N LYS A 49 15.81 -34.05 -26.85
CA LYS A 49 15.82 -35.47 -27.29
C LYS A 49 14.43 -36.06 -27.15
N ASN A 50 13.77 -35.84 -26.03
CA ASN A 50 12.41 -36.24 -25.76
C ASN A 50 11.55 -35.01 -25.41
N TRP A 51 10.27 -35.10 -25.81
CA TRP A 51 9.29 -34.03 -25.55
C TRP A 51 8.03 -34.64 -24.96
N LYS A 52 7.40 -33.91 -24.05
CA LYS A 52 6.11 -34.22 -23.43
C LYS A 52 5.10 -33.13 -23.79
N LEU A 53 3.90 -33.51 -24.21
CA LEU A 53 2.78 -32.56 -24.37
C LEU A 53 2.16 -32.27 -23.00
N LEU A 54 2.01 -31.01 -22.66
CA LEU A 54 1.47 -30.55 -21.39
C LEU A 54 -0.01 -30.13 -21.46
N THR A 55 -0.60 -30.15 -22.66
CA THR A 55 -1.98 -29.75 -22.90
C THR A 55 -2.70 -30.81 -23.70
N ASP A 56 -3.94 -31.09 -23.32
CA ASP A 56 -4.82 -32.07 -24.01
C ASP A 56 -6.18 -31.44 -24.43
N GLY A 57 -6.36 -30.13 -24.19
CA GLY A 57 -7.62 -29.42 -24.45
C GLY A 57 -8.71 -29.68 -23.40
N LYS A 58 -8.39 -30.39 -22.30
CA LYS A 58 -9.31 -30.71 -21.20
C LYS A 58 -8.72 -30.51 -19.83
N ASN A 59 -7.40 -30.32 -19.71
CA ASN A 59 -6.70 -30.16 -18.45
C ASN A 59 -6.62 -28.69 -17.98
N GLY A 60 -7.56 -27.85 -18.44
CA GLY A 60 -7.74 -26.47 -18.00
C GLY A 60 -7.67 -25.43 -19.12
N ILE A 61 -6.87 -25.65 -20.18
CA ILE A 61 -6.91 -24.84 -21.40
C ILE A 61 -7.85 -25.49 -22.39
N PRO A 62 -8.90 -24.78 -22.87
CA PRO A 62 -9.88 -25.36 -23.82
C PRO A 62 -9.25 -25.72 -25.17
N SER A 63 -9.80 -26.72 -25.83
CA SER A 63 -9.35 -27.13 -27.16
C SER A 63 -9.57 -26.12 -28.29
N SER A 64 -10.30 -25.07 -28.00
CA SER A 64 -10.57 -23.95 -28.94
C SER A 64 -9.58 -22.78 -28.77
N GLU A 65 -8.64 -22.88 -27.83
CA GLU A 65 -7.70 -21.80 -27.50
C GLU A 65 -6.25 -22.21 -27.77
N PHE A 66 -5.74 -21.86 -28.95
CA PHE A 66 -4.33 -22.09 -29.24
C PHE A 66 -3.39 -21.21 -28.41
N VAL A 67 -2.23 -21.74 -28.06
CA VAL A 67 -1.24 -21.06 -27.21
C VAL A 67 -0.29 -20.23 -28.07
N ARG A 68 -0.01 -19.02 -27.62
CA ARG A 68 0.93 -18.09 -28.27
C ARG A 68 2.24 -17.96 -27.51
N SER A 69 2.19 -17.92 -26.18
CA SER A 69 3.38 -17.75 -25.34
C SER A 69 3.35 -18.65 -24.12
N VAL A 70 4.53 -18.89 -23.58
CA VAL A 70 4.76 -19.61 -22.32
C VAL A 70 5.92 -18.98 -21.58
N ALA A 71 5.88 -19.04 -20.25
CA ALA A 71 7.00 -18.67 -19.40
C ALA A 71 7.04 -19.60 -18.18
N GLU A 72 8.23 -19.95 -17.69
CA GLU A 72 8.41 -20.66 -16.43
C GLU A 72 8.90 -19.69 -15.36
N ASP A 73 8.33 -19.78 -14.16
CA ASP A 73 8.73 -18.95 -13.04
C ASP A 73 10.20 -19.21 -12.68
N PRO A 74 11.05 -18.18 -12.57
CA PRO A 74 12.47 -18.35 -12.28
C PRO A 74 12.77 -18.79 -10.85
N LYS A 75 11.83 -18.59 -9.89
CA LYS A 75 11.98 -18.98 -8.48
C LYS A 75 11.37 -20.36 -8.18
N LEU A 76 10.28 -20.71 -8.86
CA LEU A 76 9.52 -21.92 -8.55
C LEU A 76 9.41 -22.85 -9.77
N LYS A 77 10.23 -23.89 -9.79
CA LYS A 77 10.19 -24.91 -10.87
C LYS A 77 8.81 -25.51 -11.01
N GLY A 78 8.29 -25.51 -12.25
CA GLY A 78 7.00 -26.11 -12.58
C GLY A 78 5.79 -25.21 -12.32
N LEU A 79 6.00 -23.98 -11.83
CA LEU A 79 5.04 -22.90 -11.96
C LEU A 79 5.20 -22.32 -13.37
N ILE A 80 4.20 -22.53 -14.21
CA ILE A 80 4.25 -22.22 -15.65
C ILE A 80 3.07 -21.34 -16.01
N TYR A 81 3.33 -20.29 -16.78
CA TYR A 81 2.32 -19.38 -17.33
C TYR A 81 2.14 -19.66 -18.82
N ALA A 82 0.92 -19.50 -19.30
CA ALA A 82 0.59 -19.67 -20.72
C ALA A 82 -0.34 -18.57 -21.18
N GLY A 83 -0.01 -17.96 -22.31
CA GLY A 83 -0.83 -16.98 -23.01
C GLY A 83 -1.46 -17.60 -24.25
N THR A 84 -2.79 -17.49 -24.35
CA THR A 84 -3.58 -17.98 -25.49
C THR A 84 -4.06 -16.86 -26.39
N GLU A 85 -4.91 -17.19 -27.35
CA GLU A 85 -5.62 -16.22 -28.20
C GLU A 85 -6.59 -15.36 -27.41
N PHE A 86 -7.07 -15.77 -26.24
CA PHE A 86 -8.11 -15.09 -25.49
C PHE A 86 -7.78 -14.83 -24.04
N SER A 87 -6.86 -15.59 -23.42
CA SER A 87 -6.74 -15.67 -21.97
C SER A 87 -5.33 -15.97 -21.50
N ALA A 88 -5.04 -15.63 -20.23
CA ALA A 88 -3.87 -16.08 -19.51
C ALA A 88 -4.20 -17.28 -18.61
N TYR A 89 -3.27 -18.22 -18.49
CA TYR A 89 -3.39 -19.40 -17.66
C TYR A 89 -2.14 -19.62 -16.82
N VAL A 90 -2.31 -20.32 -15.69
CA VAL A 90 -1.22 -20.71 -14.79
C VAL A 90 -1.32 -22.21 -14.46
N SER A 91 -0.19 -22.86 -14.38
CA SER A 91 -0.04 -24.24 -13.89
C SER A 91 0.88 -24.27 -12.69
N PHE A 92 0.42 -24.83 -11.57
CA PHE A 92 1.21 -25.02 -10.35
C PHE A 92 1.86 -26.41 -10.25
N ASN A 93 1.74 -27.24 -11.27
CA ASN A 93 2.10 -28.65 -11.23
C ASN A 93 2.76 -29.13 -12.53
N ASN A 94 3.65 -28.30 -13.05
CA ASN A 94 4.47 -28.64 -14.23
C ASN A 94 3.63 -28.95 -15.49
N GLY A 95 2.54 -28.21 -15.70
CA GLY A 95 1.67 -28.32 -16.86
C GLY A 95 0.67 -29.49 -16.81
N ASN A 96 0.58 -30.25 -15.71
CA ASN A 96 -0.39 -31.34 -15.60
C ASN A 96 -1.84 -30.82 -15.51
N SER A 97 -2.06 -29.64 -14.96
CA SER A 97 -3.34 -28.96 -15.00
C SER A 97 -3.15 -27.45 -15.04
N TRP A 98 -4.11 -26.75 -15.62
CA TRP A 98 -4.09 -25.30 -15.82
C TRP A 98 -5.30 -24.66 -15.17
N LYS A 99 -5.12 -23.43 -14.68
CA LYS A 99 -6.19 -22.58 -14.15
C LYS A 99 -6.15 -21.24 -14.86
N SER A 100 -7.30 -20.62 -15.04
CA SER A 100 -7.36 -19.26 -15.57
C SER A 100 -6.63 -18.29 -14.63
N LEU A 101 -5.83 -17.40 -15.22
CA LEU A 101 -5.16 -16.27 -14.58
C LEU A 101 -5.66 -14.97 -15.20
N GLN A 102 -6.92 -14.94 -15.63
CA GLN A 102 -7.49 -13.80 -16.36
C GLN A 102 -7.59 -12.54 -15.51
N LEU A 103 -7.97 -12.68 -14.24
CA LEU A 103 -8.17 -11.55 -13.33
C LEU A 103 -8.96 -10.42 -14.04
N ASN A 104 -8.41 -9.20 -14.06
CA ASN A 104 -8.96 -8.04 -14.77
C ASN A 104 -8.43 -7.88 -16.22
N LEU A 105 -7.62 -8.83 -16.70
CA LEU A 105 -7.12 -8.82 -18.07
C LEU A 105 -8.29 -9.02 -19.05
N PRO A 106 -8.48 -8.18 -20.07
CA PRO A 106 -9.54 -8.38 -21.06
C PRO A 106 -9.27 -9.61 -21.94
N ASN A 107 -10.33 -10.12 -22.61
CA ASN A 107 -10.18 -11.19 -23.59
C ASN A 107 -9.43 -10.65 -24.83
N VAL A 108 -8.15 -10.94 -24.90
CA VAL A 108 -7.25 -10.47 -25.96
C VAL A 108 -6.15 -11.51 -26.23
N PRO A 109 -5.60 -11.56 -27.46
CA PRO A 109 -4.45 -12.39 -27.72
C PRO A 109 -3.24 -11.98 -26.88
N ILE A 110 -2.67 -12.94 -26.16
CA ILE A 110 -1.45 -12.76 -25.39
C ILE A 110 -0.26 -13.07 -26.30
N THR A 111 0.44 -12.04 -26.72
CA THR A 111 1.51 -12.18 -27.72
C THR A 111 2.82 -12.64 -27.15
N ASP A 112 3.14 -12.21 -25.92
CA ASP A 112 4.29 -12.69 -25.16
C ASP A 112 4.08 -12.55 -23.65
N MET A 113 4.87 -13.30 -22.88
CA MET A 113 4.89 -13.28 -21.41
C MET A 113 6.34 -13.38 -20.95
N GLU A 114 6.70 -12.55 -19.96
CA GLU A 114 8.01 -12.57 -19.33
C GLU A 114 7.83 -12.54 -17.81
N VAL A 115 8.51 -13.43 -17.12
CA VAL A 115 8.49 -13.48 -15.65
C VAL A 115 9.78 -12.85 -15.14
N THR A 116 9.65 -11.76 -14.42
CA THR A 116 10.76 -11.16 -13.68
C THR A 116 10.93 -11.89 -12.33
N GLN A 117 11.73 -11.32 -11.43
CA GLN A 117 11.86 -11.92 -10.10
C GLN A 117 10.56 -11.86 -9.29
N ASN A 118 9.72 -10.84 -9.51
CA ASN A 118 8.57 -10.55 -8.67
C ASN A 118 7.28 -10.33 -9.47
N ASP A 119 7.36 -10.16 -10.79
CA ASP A 119 6.23 -9.75 -11.61
C ASP A 119 6.10 -10.61 -12.86
N LEU A 120 4.87 -10.70 -13.38
CA LEU A 120 4.57 -11.28 -14.68
C LEU A 120 4.16 -10.18 -15.64
N ALA A 121 5.01 -9.87 -16.62
CA ALA A 121 4.71 -8.92 -17.69
C ALA A 121 4.06 -9.66 -18.88
N ILE A 122 2.98 -9.10 -19.39
CA ILE A 122 2.19 -9.65 -20.50
C ILE A 122 2.09 -8.61 -21.61
N SER A 123 2.45 -8.96 -22.81
CA SER A 123 2.14 -8.18 -24.02
C SER A 123 0.89 -8.70 -24.69
N THR A 124 0.03 -7.80 -25.16
CA THR A 124 -1.24 -8.13 -25.77
C THR A 124 -1.36 -7.56 -27.17
N GLN A 125 -2.19 -8.17 -28.00
CA GLN A 125 -2.52 -7.59 -29.30
C GLN A 125 -3.66 -6.58 -29.15
N GLY A 126 -3.30 -5.31 -29.17
CA GLY A 126 -4.28 -4.20 -29.21
C GLY A 126 -4.72 -3.65 -27.84
N ARG A 127 -4.16 -4.14 -26.73
CA ARG A 127 -4.45 -3.63 -25.37
C ARG A 127 -3.20 -3.26 -24.58
N GLY A 128 -2.06 -3.07 -25.26
CA GLY A 128 -0.80 -2.66 -24.62
C GLY A 128 -0.15 -3.74 -23.78
N PHE A 129 0.56 -3.30 -22.76
CA PHE A 129 1.23 -4.16 -21.79
C PHE A 129 0.44 -4.22 -20.49
N TRP A 130 0.48 -5.39 -19.84
CA TRP A 130 -0.13 -5.65 -18.56
C TRP A 130 0.91 -6.24 -17.62
N ILE A 131 0.86 -5.88 -16.37
CA ILE A 131 1.76 -6.40 -15.35
C ILE A 131 0.90 -6.95 -14.21
N LEU A 132 1.16 -8.19 -13.84
CA LEU A 132 0.72 -8.75 -12.58
C LEU A 132 1.87 -8.59 -11.62
N ASP A 133 1.77 -7.59 -10.77
CA ASP A 133 2.77 -7.27 -9.76
C ASP A 133 2.76 -8.31 -8.63
N LYS A 134 3.92 -8.55 -8.02
CA LYS A 134 4.06 -9.31 -6.77
C LYS A 134 3.48 -10.72 -6.83
N ILE A 135 3.96 -11.51 -7.78
CA ILE A 135 3.56 -12.93 -7.97
C ILE A 135 3.98 -13.86 -6.82
N ASN A 136 4.57 -13.33 -5.73
CA ASN A 136 4.86 -14.08 -4.51
C ASN A 136 3.63 -14.81 -3.94
N VAL A 137 2.43 -14.24 -4.08
CA VAL A 137 1.17 -14.91 -3.74
C VAL A 137 1.03 -16.24 -4.49
N LEU A 138 1.37 -16.26 -5.79
CA LEU A 138 1.32 -17.49 -6.61
C LEU A 138 2.39 -18.51 -6.18
N HIS A 139 3.54 -18.06 -5.66
CA HIS A 139 4.56 -18.96 -5.11
C HIS A 139 4.06 -19.69 -3.87
N GLU A 140 3.28 -19.02 -3.02
CA GLU A 140 2.79 -19.60 -1.77
C GLU A 140 1.47 -20.38 -1.93
N ILE A 141 0.60 -19.98 -2.85
CA ILE A 141 -0.76 -20.54 -2.97
C ILE A 141 -0.76 -22.08 -3.17
N ASN A 142 0.27 -22.60 -3.81
CA ASN A 142 0.41 -24.04 -3.99
C ASN A 142 0.72 -24.80 -2.69
N SER A 143 1.39 -24.15 -1.75
CA SER A 143 1.74 -24.75 -0.47
C SER A 143 0.56 -24.74 0.50
N PHE A 144 -0.32 -23.75 0.42
CA PHE A 144 -1.44 -23.65 1.34
C PHE A 144 -2.79 -24.12 0.78
N LYS A 145 -2.86 -24.54 -0.50
CA LYS A 145 -4.10 -25.00 -1.16
C LYS A 145 -4.90 -26.08 -0.42
N ASN A 146 -4.24 -26.84 0.46
CA ASN A 146 -4.90 -27.87 1.28
C ASN A 146 -5.42 -27.29 2.63
N LYS A 147 -5.24 -26.00 2.87
CA LYS A 147 -5.65 -25.26 4.08
C LYS A 147 -6.57 -24.09 3.74
N LEU A 148 -7.35 -24.21 2.65
CA LEU A 148 -8.29 -23.16 2.21
C LEU A 148 -9.42 -22.88 3.21
N ASN A 149 -9.56 -23.70 4.24
CA ASN A 149 -10.46 -23.47 5.38
C ASN A 149 -9.82 -22.66 6.52
N GLU A 150 -8.58 -22.21 6.37
CA GLU A 150 -7.87 -21.39 7.35
C GLU A 150 -7.43 -20.06 6.73
N PRO A 151 -7.43 -18.96 7.50
CA PRO A 151 -6.85 -17.70 7.02
C PRO A 151 -5.35 -17.86 6.80
N HIS A 152 -4.83 -17.09 5.85
CA HIS A 152 -3.41 -17.07 5.52
C HIS A 152 -2.92 -15.64 5.32
N LEU A 153 -1.76 -15.31 5.86
CA LEU A 153 -1.06 -14.05 5.62
C LEU A 153 0.17 -14.36 4.78
N PHE A 154 0.18 -13.83 3.54
CA PHE A 154 1.29 -14.07 2.61
C PHE A 154 2.52 -13.28 3.03
N ASN A 155 3.70 -13.83 2.74
CA ASN A 155 4.95 -13.12 2.99
C ASN A 155 5.03 -11.89 2.09
N PRO A 156 5.19 -10.68 2.65
CA PRO A 156 5.32 -9.47 1.86
C PRO A 156 6.70 -9.41 1.19
N GLU A 157 6.80 -8.61 0.15
CA GLU A 157 8.08 -8.20 -0.41
C GLU A 157 8.73 -7.11 0.44
N LEU A 158 9.90 -6.61 -0.01
CA LEU A 158 10.55 -5.48 0.63
C LEU A 158 9.69 -4.23 0.47
N ALA A 159 9.45 -3.52 1.55
CA ALA A 159 8.85 -2.20 1.53
C ALA A 159 9.95 -1.14 1.33
N TYR A 160 9.78 -0.28 0.35
CA TYR A 160 10.77 0.76 0.04
C TYR A 160 10.31 2.12 0.56
N ARG A 161 11.12 2.69 1.46
CA ARG A 161 10.99 4.10 1.77
C ARG A 161 11.59 4.91 0.63
N THR A 162 10.73 5.56 -0.15
CA THR A 162 11.09 6.30 -1.36
C THR A 162 10.26 7.56 -1.51
N ASN A 163 10.81 8.59 -2.12
CA ASN A 163 10.12 9.84 -2.43
C ASN A 163 9.78 9.93 -3.93
N VAL A 164 9.49 8.81 -4.56
CA VAL A 164 9.04 8.76 -5.95
C VAL A 164 7.53 9.04 -6.01
N GLY A 165 7.15 10.21 -5.55
CA GLY A 165 5.81 10.73 -5.71
C GLY A 165 5.76 11.75 -6.85
N GLY A 166 4.71 11.74 -7.64
CA GLY A 166 4.52 12.69 -8.73
C GLY A 166 4.55 14.14 -8.23
N GLY A 167 5.61 14.86 -8.55
CA GLY A 167 5.63 16.31 -8.36
C GLY A 167 4.54 16.96 -9.21
N TRP A 168 4.12 18.15 -8.83
CA TRP A 168 3.03 18.93 -9.45
C TRP A 168 3.12 19.10 -10.98
N ARG A 169 4.22 18.69 -11.62
CA ARG A 169 4.50 18.75 -13.07
C ARG A 169 4.95 17.43 -13.69
N GLY A 170 5.05 16.36 -12.92
CA GLY A 170 5.36 15.03 -13.42
C GLY A 170 4.09 14.19 -13.54
N GLY A 171 3.91 13.47 -14.63
CA GLY A 171 2.93 12.39 -14.67
C GLY A 171 3.23 11.45 -13.48
N GLY A 172 2.19 10.98 -12.81
CA GLY A 172 2.37 10.03 -11.72
C GLY A 172 3.22 8.86 -12.22
N GLY A 173 4.43 8.74 -11.66
CA GLY A 173 5.16 7.49 -11.79
C GLY A 173 4.38 6.40 -11.06
N PRO A 174 4.63 5.13 -11.35
CA PRO A 174 4.06 4.05 -10.55
C PRO A 174 4.49 4.32 -9.09
N GLY A 175 3.51 4.46 -8.21
CA GLY A 175 3.75 4.50 -6.78
C GLY A 175 4.43 3.19 -6.39
N PHE A 176 5.43 3.24 -5.52
CA PHE A 176 5.87 2.03 -4.84
C PHE A 176 4.84 1.77 -3.73
N GLU A 177 3.84 0.98 -4.07
CA GLU A 177 2.85 0.55 -3.10
C GLU A 177 3.48 -0.54 -2.25
N ASN A 178 3.60 -0.30 -0.94
CA ASN A 178 4.07 -1.30 0.02
C ASN A 178 2.89 -2.16 0.44
N ASP A 179 2.31 -2.85 -0.55
CA ASP A 179 1.16 -3.71 -0.37
C ASP A 179 1.56 -5.14 -0.01
N PHE A 180 0.64 -5.83 0.61
CA PHE A 180 0.74 -7.23 0.98
C PHE A 180 -0.64 -7.88 0.98
N SER A 181 -0.68 -9.18 0.82
CA SER A 181 -1.93 -9.91 0.65
C SER A 181 -2.21 -10.83 1.82
N PHE A 182 -3.50 -11.09 2.05
CA PHE A 182 -3.99 -12.07 3.02
C PHE A 182 -5.22 -12.79 2.47
N TYR A 183 -5.47 -13.98 2.94
CA TYR A 183 -6.59 -14.82 2.53
C TYR A 183 -7.57 -15.04 3.66
N ILE A 184 -8.85 -14.85 3.38
CA ILE A 184 -9.98 -15.10 4.26
C ILE A 184 -10.78 -16.31 3.72
N PRO A 185 -10.99 -17.37 4.50
CA PRO A 185 -11.64 -18.60 4.03
C PRO A 185 -13.16 -18.48 3.85
N GLU A 186 -13.82 -17.60 4.61
CA GLU A 186 -15.26 -17.38 4.63
C GLU A 186 -15.58 -15.91 4.91
N ASP A 187 -16.79 -15.48 4.57
CA ASP A 187 -17.25 -14.12 4.86
C ASP A 187 -17.20 -13.87 6.37
N ILE A 188 -16.61 -12.76 6.79
CA ILE A 188 -16.43 -12.41 8.20
C ILE A 188 -16.80 -10.95 8.45
N ASN A 189 -17.35 -10.66 9.65
CA ASN A 189 -17.59 -9.28 10.08
C ASN A 189 -16.27 -8.56 10.32
N LEU A 190 -16.13 -7.35 9.77
CA LEU A 190 -14.93 -6.50 9.90
C LEU A 190 -14.54 -6.25 11.36
N GLU A 191 -15.49 -6.16 12.28
CA GLU A 191 -15.22 -6.00 13.72
C GLU A 191 -14.36 -7.12 14.33
N ASN A 192 -14.34 -8.30 13.68
CA ASN A 192 -13.59 -9.47 14.12
C ASN A 192 -12.24 -9.61 13.44
N VAL A 193 -11.84 -8.62 12.62
CA VAL A 193 -10.60 -8.63 11.88
C VAL A 193 -9.77 -7.41 12.26
N LYS A 194 -8.48 -7.63 12.56
CA LYS A 194 -7.49 -6.57 12.70
C LYS A 194 -6.29 -6.89 11.83
N LEU A 195 -5.76 -5.87 11.19
CA LEU A 195 -4.57 -5.98 10.37
C LEU A 195 -3.61 -4.88 10.80
N THR A 196 -2.65 -5.23 11.64
CA THR A 196 -1.81 -4.25 12.32
C THR A 196 -0.36 -4.31 11.87
N ILE A 197 0.27 -3.14 11.82
CA ILE A 197 1.72 -3.01 11.67
C ILE A 197 2.32 -2.80 13.05
N ILE A 198 3.32 -3.60 13.38
CA ILE A 198 4.06 -3.55 14.66
C ILE A 198 5.50 -3.12 14.36
N ASP A 199 6.00 -2.13 15.09
CA ASP A 199 7.36 -1.63 14.93
C ASP A 199 8.42 -2.59 15.52
N PRO A 200 9.72 -2.37 15.25
CA PRO A 200 10.80 -3.21 15.81
C PRO A 200 10.87 -3.21 17.35
N SER A 201 10.25 -2.23 18.00
CA SER A 201 10.17 -2.14 19.48
C SER A 201 8.96 -2.88 20.06
N GLY A 202 8.07 -3.39 19.20
CA GLY A 202 6.86 -4.11 19.59
C GLY A 202 5.63 -3.23 19.79
N ASN A 203 5.67 -1.96 19.40
CA ASN A 203 4.52 -1.06 19.49
C ASN A 203 3.68 -1.14 18.21
N MET A 204 2.37 -1.03 18.36
CA MET A 204 1.46 -0.90 17.21
C MET A 204 1.65 0.48 16.54
N VAL A 205 1.92 0.47 15.25
CA VAL A 205 2.04 1.67 14.40
C VAL A 205 0.67 2.12 13.93
N VAL A 206 -0.05 1.19 13.30
CA VAL A 206 -1.37 1.44 12.69
C VAL A 206 -2.19 0.14 12.64
N ASP A 207 -3.51 0.27 12.75
CA ASP A 207 -4.46 -0.78 12.35
C ASP A 207 -5.04 -0.39 10.98
N LEU A 208 -4.71 -1.17 9.97
CA LEU A 208 -5.08 -0.90 8.58
C LEU A 208 -6.57 -1.16 8.30
N MET A 209 -7.27 -1.82 9.23
CA MET A 209 -8.72 -2.04 9.11
C MET A 209 -9.55 -0.82 9.58
N GLU A 210 -8.92 0.18 10.21
CA GLU A 210 -9.61 1.40 10.68
C GLU A 210 -9.88 2.42 9.57
N SER A 211 -9.33 2.25 8.35
CA SER A 211 -9.47 3.20 7.23
C SER A 211 -9.59 2.48 5.89
N GLU A 212 -10.55 2.91 5.07
CA GLU A 212 -10.68 2.46 3.67
C GLU A 212 -9.44 2.76 2.82
N GLU A 213 -8.67 3.74 3.25
CA GLU A 213 -7.49 4.23 2.53
C GLU A 213 -6.42 3.14 2.38
N TYR A 214 -6.35 2.16 3.29
CA TYR A 214 -5.34 1.11 3.31
C TYR A 214 -5.78 -0.22 2.68
N LEU A 215 -7.04 -0.34 2.25
CA LEU A 215 -7.59 -1.59 1.74
C LEU A 215 -8.02 -1.45 0.28
N PHE A 216 -7.55 -2.36 -0.56
CA PHE A 216 -8.02 -2.48 -1.93
C PHE A 216 -9.23 -3.43 -1.98
N ASP A 217 -10.25 -3.05 -2.72
CA ASP A 217 -11.43 -3.88 -3.02
C ASP A 217 -12.26 -4.34 -1.79
N VAL A 218 -12.22 -3.60 -0.68
CA VAL A 218 -13.06 -3.87 0.49
C VAL A 218 -14.18 -2.84 0.59
N ASP A 219 -15.41 -3.32 0.57
CA ASP A 219 -16.59 -2.51 0.82
C ASP A 219 -16.84 -2.43 2.34
N ILE A 220 -16.33 -1.37 2.96
CA ILE A 220 -16.47 -1.13 4.41
C ILE A 220 -17.91 -0.83 4.79
N ASP A 221 -18.70 -0.24 3.90
CA ASP A 221 -20.12 0.05 4.15
C ASP A 221 -20.93 -1.24 4.40
N SER A 222 -20.50 -2.36 3.83
CA SER A 222 -21.15 -3.66 4.08
C SER A 222 -20.84 -4.27 5.45
N ASN A 223 -19.82 -3.78 6.16
CA ASN A 223 -19.27 -4.33 7.40
C ASN A 223 -18.90 -5.83 7.32
N ILE A 224 -18.69 -6.35 6.11
CA ILE A 224 -18.36 -7.75 5.83
C ILE A 224 -17.16 -7.84 4.90
N LEU A 225 -16.09 -8.50 5.37
CA LEU A 225 -14.98 -8.92 4.54
C LEU A 225 -15.33 -10.24 3.86
N LYS A 226 -15.39 -10.24 2.54
CA LYS A 226 -15.73 -11.42 1.75
C LYS A 226 -14.63 -12.47 1.79
N SER A 227 -15.00 -13.73 1.57
CA SER A 227 -14.00 -14.79 1.39
C SER A 227 -13.17 -14.55 0.12
N GLY A 228 -11.85 -14.76 0.22
CA GLY A 228 -10.95 -14.55 -0.91
C GLY A 228 -9.59 -14.00 -0.50
N ILE A 229 -8.82 -13.61 -1.49
CA ILE A 229 -7.54 -12.91 -1.31
C ILE A 229 -7.82 -11.42 -1.34
N HIS A 230 -7.33 -10.72 -0.31
CA HIS A 230 -7.40 -9.28 -0.18
C HIS A 230 -6.00 -8.70 -0.20
N THR A 231 -5.90 -7.44 -0.62
CA THR A 231 -4.65 -6.69 -0.61
C THR A 231 -4.83 -5.45 0.23
N ALA A 232 -3.87 -5.22 1.13
CA ALA A 232 -3.75 -3.99 1.90
C ALA A 232 -2.40 -3.36 1.62
N TYR A 233 -2.28 -2.06 1.81
CA TYR A 233 -1.00 -1.36 1.72
C TYR A 233 -0.73 -0.54 2.98
N TRP A 234 0.53 -0.27 3.24
CA TRP A 234 0.97 0.64 4.26
C TRP A 234 1.83 1.75 3.62
N ASP A 235 1.45 2.99 3.86
CA ASP A 235 2.15 4.19 3.38
C ASP A 235 3.51 4.44 4.05
N LEU A 236 3.90 3.55 4.97
CA LEU A 236 5.07 3.67 5.86
C LEU A 236 4.94 4.78 6.89
N GLU A 237 3.79 5.39 7.06
CA GLU A 237 3.60 6.46 8.01
C GLU A 237 3.17 5.94 9.38
N TYR A 238 3.66 6.64 10.40
CA TYR A 238 3.14 6.58 11.76
C TYR A 238 1.98 7.56 11.91
N LYS A 239 1.37 7.56 13.08
CA LYS A 239 0.23 8.41 13.34
C LYS A 239 0.56 9.89 13.20
N ALA A 240 -0.24 10.59 12.40
CA ALA A 240 -0.16 12.03 12.24
C ALA A 240 -0.47 12.79 13.53
N PRO A 241 0.09 14.02 13.73
CA PRO A 241 -0.29 14.87 14.84
C PRO A 241 -1.77 15.26 14.79
N LYS A 242 -2.41 15.37 15.95
CA LYS A 242 -3.79 15.84 16.06
C LYS A 242 -3.85 17.34 15.85
N ILE A 243 -4.67 17.78 14.91
CA ILE A 243 -4.87 19.19 14.58
C ILE A 243 -6.35 19.51 14.61
N GLN A 244 -6.70 20.77 14.96
CA GLN A 244 -8.09 21.24 14.91
C GLN A 244 -8.62 21.17 13.49
N GLU A 245 -9.88 20.73 13.31
CA GLU A 245 -10.52 20.57 11.99
C GLU A 245 -10.56 21.87 11.17
N ASP A 246 -10.61 23.01 11.83
CA ASP A 246 -10.62 24.34 11.20
C ASP A 246 -9.22 24.88 10.87
N PHE A 247 -8.15 24.13 11.19
CA PHE A 247 -6.79 24.54 10.89
C PHE A 247 -6.44 24.36 9.44
N VAL A 248 -5.94 25.40 8.81
CA VAL A 248 -5.43 25.38 7.44
C VAL A 248 -4.10 26.12 7.40
N SER A 249 -3.13 25.57 6.70
CA SER A 249 -1.88 26.25 6.33
C SER A 249 -1.50 25.91 4.89
N MET A 250 -0.47 26.54 4.35
CA MET A 250 0.00 26.28 2.99
C MET A 250 0.55 24.85 2.84
N TYR A 251 1.17 24.31 3.88
CA TYR A 251 1.89 23.04 3.84
C TYR A 251 1.18 21.93 4.61
N TYR A 252 0.35 22.27 5.58
CA TYR A 252 -0.27 21.34 6.49
C TYR A 252 -1.70 21.75 6.84
N SER A 253 -2.61 20.80 6.93
CA SER A 253 -4.00 21.04 7.35
C SER A 253 -4.59 19.76 7.95
N ALA A 254 -5.74 19.84 8.60
CA ALA A 254 -6.43 18.66 9.12
C ALA A 254 -6.77 17.64 8.02
N SER A 255 -7.05 18.11 6.80
CA SER A 255 -7.33 17.26 5.64
C SER A 255 -6.08 16.78 4.87
N ARG A 256 -4.89 17.22 5.28
CA ARG A 256 -3.59 16.85 4.71
C ARG A 256 -2.60 16.57 5.84
N SER A 257 -3.04 15.85 6.84
CA SER A 257 -2.19 15.40 7.93
C SER A 257 -1.49 14.10 7.54
N TYR A 258 -0.22 14.01 7.83
CA TYR A 258 0.61 12.83 7.64
C TYR A 258 1.53 12.64 8.84
N GLY A 259 1.91 11.40 9.06
CA GLY A 259 2.83 11.02 10.13
C GLY A 259 4.30 11.04 9.69
N PRO A 260 5.24 10.79 10.61
CA PRO A 260 6.63 10.55 10.23
C PRO A 260 6.76 9.18 9.59
N GLU A 261 7.55 9.11 8.52
CA GLU A 261 7.79 7.83 7.84
C GLU A 261 8.65 6.88 8.66
N ALA A 262 8.36 5.60 8.54
CA ALA A 262 9.06 4.49 9.16
C ALA A 262 10.56 4.50 8.85
N VAL A 263 11.36 4.24 9.87
CA VAL A 263 12.82 4.06 9.70
C VAL A 263 13.09 2.66 9.14
N PRO A 264 14.08 2.48 8.24
CA PRO A 264 14.45 1.16 7.74
C PRO A 264 14.72 0.16 8.88
N GLY A 265 14.07 -1.01 8.80
CA GLY A 265 14.10 -2.01 9.87
C GLY A 265 13.18 -3.19 9.56
N THR A 266 13.06 -4.09 10.52
CA THR A 266 12.14 -5.23 10.41
C THR A 266 10.90 -4.96 11.27
N TYR A 267 9.80 -4.69 10.63
CA TYR A 267 8.46 -4.56 11.18
C TYR A 267 7.78 -5.93 11.16
N LYS A 268 6.59 -5.99 11.72
CA LYS A 268 5.76 -7.20 11.69
C LYS A 268 4.36 -6.82 11.25
N ILE A 269 3.84 -7.53 10.25
CA ILE A 269 2.42 -7.51 9.92
C ILE A 269 1.74 -8.57 10.76
N GLU A 270 0.62 -8.23 11.38
CA GLU A 270 -0.14 -9.12 12.23
C GLU A 270 -1.62 -9.09 11.82
N LEU A 271 -2.12 -10.24 11.36
CA LEU A 271 -3.53 -10.44 11.02
C LEU A 271 -4.20 -11.21 12.16
N SER A 272 -5.15 -10.58 12.82
CA SER A 272 -5.97 -11.18 13.86
C SER A 272 -7.39 -11.41 13.32
N ILE A 273 -7.87 -12.65 13.40
CA ILE A 273 -9.22 -13.05 13.00
C ILE A 273 -9.83 -13.83 14.15
N ASN A 274 -10.83 -13.25 14.82
CA ASN A 274 -11.36 -13.75 16.08
C ASN A 274 -10.21 -13.94 17.09
N GLU A 275 -9.96 -15.19 17.50
CA GLU A 275 -8.88 -15.54 18.45
C GLU A 275 -7.59 -15.99 17.75
N LYS A 276 -7.60 -16.13 16.41
CA LYS A 276 -6.42 -16.59 15.66
C LYS A 276 -5.58 -15.41 15.23
N VAL A 277 -4.28 -15.48 15.53
CA VAL A 277 -3.29 -14.46 15.17
C VAL A 277 -2.25 -15.08 14.25
N LEU A 278 -2.03 -14.45 13.10
CA LEU A 278 -1.00 -14.77 12.12
C LEU A 278 -0.02 -13.59 12.05
N SER A 279 1.26 -13.86 11.85
CA SER A 279 2.23 -12.78 11.70
C SER A 279 3.35 -13.13 10.74
N VAL A 280 3.78 -12.14 9.97
CA VAL A 280 4.93 -12.22 9.05
C VAL A 280 5.82 -10.99 9.20
N PRO A 281 7.14 -11.11 8.97
CA PRO A 281 8.04 -9.96 8.98
C PRO A 281 7.83 -9.10 7.71
N LEU A 282 7.85 -7.77 7.89
CA LEU A 282 7.92 -6.79 6.82
C LEU A 282 9.24 -6.03 6.92
N LYS A 283 10.11 -6.20 5.94
CA LYS A 283 11.39 -5.50 5.92
C LYS A 283 11.26 -4.18 5.17
N VAL A 284 11.38 -3.07 5.90
CA VAL A 284 11.47 -1.73 5.34
C VAL A 284 12.92 -1.43 5.01
N VAL A 285 13.19 -0.99 3.79
CA VAL A 285 14.51 -0.61 3.30
C VAL A 285 14.45 0.78 2.68
N ILE A 286 15.60 1.43 2.65
CA ILE A 286 15.72 2.71 1.95
C ILE A 286 15.83 2.49 0.45
N ASP A 287 15.34 3.43 -0.34
CA ASP A 287 15.59 3.49 -1.77
C ASP A 287 17.10 3.50 -2.04
N PRO A 288 17.62 2.53 -2.80
CA PRO A 288 19.06 2.40 -3.02
C PRO A 288 19.68 3.58 -3.78
N ARG A 289 18.87 4.47 -4.33
CA ARG A 289 19.31 5.72 -4.99
C ARG A 289 19.63 6.84 -4.01
N TRP A 290 19.24 6.69 -2.74
CA TRP A 290 19.43 7.71 -1.70
C TRP A 290 20.72 7.46 -0.94
N ASP A 291 21.55 8.50 -0.82
CA ASP A 291 22.78 8.50 -0.02
C ASP A 291 22.48 9.13 1.36
N ILE A 292 21.79 8.39 2.20
CA ILE A 292 21.48 8.78 3.59
C ILE A 292 21.64 7.58 4.53
N SER A 293 22.12 7.82 5.73
CA SER A 293 22.30 6.76 6.71
C SER A 293 21.04 6.45 7.50
N ASN A 294 20.92 5.22 8.02
CA ASN A 294 19.83 4.86 8.93
C ASN A 294 19.85 5.73 10.21
N SER A 295 21.03 6.18 10.66
CA SER A 295 21.13 7.07 11.83
C SER A 295 20.55 8.45 11.56
N ASP A 296 20.68 8.98 10.36
CA ASP A 296 20.09 10.26 9.99
C ASP A 296 18.57 10.16 9.89
N LEU A 297 18.07 9.07 9.30
CA LEU A 297 16.64 8.79 9.26
C LEU A 297 16.04 8.55 10.65
N GLN A 298 16.76 7.90 11.56
CA GLN A 298 16.33 7.76 12.95
C GLN A 298 16.28 9.12 13.65
N ASN A 299 17.29 9.96 13.47
CA ASN A 299 17.30 11.32 14.01
C ASN A 299 16.13 12.14 13.46
N GLN A 300 15.86 12.05 12.15
CA GLN A 300 14.71 12.70 11.52
C GLN A 300 13.38 12.24 12.17
N PHE A 301 13.20 10.95 12.34
CA PHE A 301 12.03 10.34 12.96
C PHE A 301 11.85 10.81 14.40
N ASP A 302 12.92 10.79 15.20
CA ASP A 302 12.90 11.22 16.60
C ASP A 302 12.54 12.70 16.71
N LYS A 303 13.08 13.55 15.83
CA LYS A 303 12.77 14.98 15.81
C LYS A 303 11.36 15.28 15.32
N ALA A 304 10.86 14.53 14.33
CA ALA A 304 9.47 14.63 13.91
C ALA A 304 8.52 14.28 15.07
N ASN A 305 8.77 13.20 15.78
CA ASN A 305 7.97 12.83 16.98
C ASN A 305 8.04 13.88 18.09
N GLN A 306 9.21 14.44 18.36
CA GLN A 306 9.34 15.57 19.32
C GLN A 306 8.44 16.74 18.93
N VAL A 307 8.36 17.07 17.64
CA VAL A 307 7.50 18.15 17.14
C VAL A 307 6.02 17.75 17.20
N ILE A 308 5.68 16.51 16.91
CA ILE A 308 4.33 15.96 17.06
C ILE A 308 3.81 16.14 18.50
N ASP A 309 4.64 15.82 19.50
CA ASP A 309 4.26 15.96 20.90
C ASP A 309 3.94 17.41 21.25
N LEU A 310 4.73 18.37 20.76
CA LEU A 310 4.47 19.82 20.93
C LEU A 310 3.17 20.25 20.24
N ILE A 311 2.93 19.77 19.02
CA ILE A 311 1.69 20.04 18.29
C ILE A 311 0.50 19.49 19.09
N ASN A 312 0.53 18.22 19.46
CA ASN A 312 -0.56 17.55 20.16
C ASN A 312 -0.88 18.24 21.50
N GLU A 313 0.14 18.60 22.28
CA GLU A 313 -0.03 19.31 23.54
C GLU A 313 -0.69 20.67 23.33
N SER A 314 -0.23 21.45 22.34
CA SER A 314 -0.80 22.76 22.03
C SER A 314 -2.25 22.67 21.57
N GLN A 315 -2.57 21.69 20.72
CA GLN A 315 -3.93 21.49 20.20
C GLN A 315 -4.89 21.02 21.30
N LEU A 316 -4.42 20.19 22.22
CA LEU A 316 -5.20 19.78 23.39
C LEU A 316 -5.53 20.96 24.29
N LYS A 317 -4.54 21.83 24.58
CA LYS A 317 -4.73 23.07 25.37
C LYS A 317 -5.68 24.03 24.66
N LEU A 318 -5.55 24.22 23.36
CA LEU A 318 -6.43 25.08 22.57
C LEU A 318 -7.88 24.56 22.60
N SER A 319 -8.10 23.25 22.42
CA SER A 319 -9.41 22.64 22.53
C SER A 319 -10.05 22.86 23.91
N SER A 320 -9.26 22.68 24.96
CA SER A 320 -9.72 22.90 26.34
C SER A 320 -10.11 24.38 26.60
N MET A 321 -9.32 25.33 26.12
CA MET A 321 -9.63 26.74 26.22
C MET A 321 -10.93 27.11 25.48
N ARG A 322 -11.11 26.59 24.26
CA ARG A 322 -12.35 26.77 23.47
C ARG A 322 -13.57 26.21 24.20
N GLN A 323 -13.42 25.04 24.82
CA GLN A 323 -14.48 24.41 25.60
C GLN A 323 -14.85 25.22 26.83
N ILE A 324 -13.86 25.73 27.60
CA ILE A 324 -14.09 26.62 28.74
C ILE A 324 -14.82 27.88 28.27
N SER A 325 -14.36 28.53 27.21
CA SER A 325 -15.02 29.73 26.66
C SER A 325 -16.49 29.45 26.30
N LYS A 326 -16.78 28.31 25.70
CA LYS A 326 -18.16 27.90 25.39
C LYS A 326 -19.00 27.68 26.64
N GLN A 327 -18.44 27.01 27.66
CA GLN A 327 -19.14 26.81 28.95
C GLN A 327 -19.44 28.13 29.64
N VAL A 328 -18.47 29.05 29.73
CA VAL A 328 -18.66 30.38 30.34
C VAL A 328 -19.75 31.18 29.61
N LYS A 329 -19.75 31.17 28.27
CA LYS A 329 -20.81 31.81 27.48
C LYS A 329 -22.18 31.22 27.77
N ASN A 330 -22.29 29.90 27.88
CA ASN A 330 -23.53 29.22 28.21
C ASN A 330 -24.04 29.58 29.62
N TYR A 331 -23.13 29.67 30.63
CA TYR A 331 -23.50 30.07 31.98
C TYR A 331 -23.99 31.54 32.04
N ILE A 332 -23.36 32.46 31.33
CA ILE A 332 -23.82 33.83 31.20
C ILE A 332 -25.24 33.87 30.63
N GLU A 333 -25.51 33.09 29.59
CA GLU A 333 -26.82 33.02 28.95
C GLU A 333 -27.90 32.45 29.89
N LEU A 334 -27.62 31.35 30.59
CA LEU A 334 -28.53 30.66 31.51
C LEU A 334 -28.90 31.54 32.74
N THR A 335 -28.09 32.52 33.06
CA THR A 335 -28.28 33.36 34.24
C THR A 335 -28.92 34.71 33.95
N LYS A 336 -29.40 34.98 32.74
CA LYS A 336 -29.98 36.27 32.30
C LYS A 336 -31.02 36.85 33.24
N GLU A 337 -31.85 36.02 33.82
CA GLU A 337 -32.95 36.41 34.74
C GLU A 337 -32.52 36.38 36.22
N LYS A 338 -31.26 36.25 36.55
CA LYS A 338 -30.75 36.15 37.90
C LYS A 338 -30.14 37.48 38.36
N ASP A 339 -30.32 37.82 39.63
CA ASP A 339 -29.83 39.07 40.24
C ASP A 339 -28.29 39.24 40.11
N TYR A 340 -27.54 38.15 40.10
CA TYR A 340 -26.09 38.11 39.95
C TYR A 340 -25.60 38.09 38.50
N HIS A 341 -26.49 38.17 37.51
CA HIS A 341 -26.13 38.05 36.08
C HIS A 341 -25.02 39.03 35.64
N ASN A 342 -25.14 40.30 36.02
CA ASN A 342 -24.19 41.34 35.60
C ASN A 342 -22.80 41.08 36.13
N GLU A 343 -22.64 40.67 37.39
CA GLU A 343 -21.35 40.33 38.00
C GLU A 343 -20.75 39.08 37.32
N LEU A 344 -21.56 38.04 37.13
CA LEU A 344 -21.12 36.82 36.44
C LEU A 344 -20.68 37.13 35.00
N LYS A 345 -21.42 37.95 34.27
CA LYS A 345 -21.10 38.36 32.90
C LYS A 345 -19.76 39.13 32.84
N GLU A 346 -19.52 40.03 33.78
CA GLU A 346 -18.26 40.79 33.85
C GLU A 346 -17.08 39.87 34.11
N LEU A 347 -17.17 38.96 35.09
CA LEU A 347 -16.12 37.97 35.38
C LEU A 347 -15.93 36.98 34.22
N GLY A 348 -17.04 36.50 33.66
CA GLY A 348 -16.98 35.59 32.52
C GLY A 348 -16.33 36.19 31.28
N ASN A 349 -16.64 37.45 30.97
CA ASN A 349 -16.01 38.17 29.86
C ASN A 349 -14.50 38.34 30.08
N LYS A 350 -14.04 38.65 31.31
CA LYS A 350 -12.60 38.70 31.62
C LYS A 350 -11.90 37.37 31.33
N VAL A 351 -12.53 36.23 31.63
CA VAL A 351 -12.00 34.90 31.31
C VAL A 351 -11.95 34.71 29.80
N ILE A 352 -13.04 35.00 29.08
CA ILE A 352 -13.14 34.87 27.64
C ILE A 352 -12.08 35.74 26.94
N ASP A 353 -11.93 37.01 27.35
CA ASP A 353 -10.95 37.92 26.75
C ASP A 353 -9.51 37.41 26.93
N LYS A 354 -9.20 36.84 28.09
CA LYS A 354 -7.90 36.23 28.35
C LYS A 354 -7.67 35.04 27.47
N ILE A 355 -8.68 34.19 27.29
CA ILE A 355 -8.61 33.00 26.37
C ILE A 355 -8.37 33.49 24.94
N ILE A 356 -9.12 34.46 24.46
CA ILE A 356 -8.97 35.04 23.11
C ILE A 356 -7.56 35.62 22.93
N SER A 357 -7.02 36.32 23.93
CA SER A 357 -5.66 36.84 23.87
C SER A 357 -4.63 35.74 23.68
N ILE A 358 -4.69 34.65 24.46
CA ILE A 358 -3.77 33.50 24.37
C ILE A 358 -3.97 32.80 23.03
N GLU A 359 -5.21 32.50 22.65
CA GLU A 359 -5.53 31.83 21.37
C GLU A 359 -4.99 32.62 20.18
N SER A 360 -5.07 33.96 20.21
CA SER A 360 -4.60 34.83 19.12
C SER A 360 -3.07 34.79 18.92
N GLU A 361 -2.29 34.38 19.92
CA GLU A 361 -0.86 34.17 19.80
C GLU A 361 -0.54 32.75 19.23
N LEU A 362 -1.36 31.77 19.56
CA LEU A 362 -1.17 30.41 19.15
C LEU A 362 -1.75 30.10 17.76
N TYR A 363 -2.89 30.69 17.43
CA TYR A 363 -3.70 30.29 16.27
C TYR A 363 -4.16 31.47 15.42
N GLN A 364 -4.03 31.37 14.09
CA GLN A 364 -4.46 32.39 13.14
C GLN A 364 -5.86 32.12 12.61
N ASN A 365 -6.87 32.69 13.25
CA ASN A 365 -8.29 32.51 12.91
C ASN A 365 -8.72 33.06 11.54
N LYS A 366 -7.89 33.92 10.92
CA LYS A 366 -8.21 34.58 9.65
C LYS A 366 -7.82 33.73 8.43
N ILE A 367 -6.98 32.72 8.61
CA ILE A 367 -6.59 31.78 7.56
C ILE A 367 -7.73 30.78 7.37
N LYS A 368 -8.34 30.77 6.18
CA LYS A 368 -9.42 29.87 5.79
C LYS A 368 -9.04 29.02 4.59
N THR A 369 -8.07 29.47 3.81
CA THR A 369 -7.50 28.74 2.67
C THR A 369 -5.98 28.71 2.77
N SER A 370 -5.33 27.79 2.10
CA SER A 370 -3.86 27.67 2.10
C SER A 370 -3.15 28.95 1.61
N GLN A 371 -3.80 29.74 0.76
CA GLN A 371 -3.22 30.98 0.21
C GLN A 371 -3.36 32.18 1.16
N ASP A 372 -4.21 32.12 2.17
CA ASP A 372 -4.41 33.20 3.12
C ASP A 372 -3.15 33.50 3.97
N GLU A 373 -2.23 32.56 4.08
CA GLU A 373 -0.93 32.77 4.74
C GLU A 373 -0.09 33.88 4.09
N ILE A 374 -0.38 34.24 2.86
CA ILE A 374 0.26 35.40 2.18
C ILE A 374 -0.22 36.73 2.78
N ASN A 375 -1.46 36.77 3.27
CA ASN A 375 -2.15 37.96 3.71
C ASN A 375 -2.13 38.15 5.24
N TYR A 376 -1.98 37.08 6.00
CA TYR A 376 -2.04 37.09 7.46
C TYR A 376 -0.77 36.56 8.11
N ALA A 377 -0.30 37.24 9.14
CA ALA A 377 0.89 36.81 9.86
C ALA A 377 0.69 35.42 10.47
N ARG A 378 1.69 34.56 10.27
CA ARG A 378 1.73 33.24 10.86
C ARG A 378 1.79 33.32 12.38
N LYS A 379 1.10 32.41 13.05
CA LYS A 379 1.11 32.22 14.49
C LYS A 379 1.88 30.94 14.86
N TRP A 380 1.99 30.66 16.14
CA TRP A 380 2.79 29.53 16.63
C TRP A 380 2.44 28.22 15.94
N THR A 381 1.14 27.87 15.79
CA THR A 381 0.69 26.65 15.14
C THR A 381 1.15 26.57 13.67
N ASN A 382 1.11 27.68 12.92
CA ASN A 382 1.60 27.71 11.55
C ASN A 382 3.14 27.48 11.48
N HIS A 383 3.88 28.02 12.44
CA HIS A 383 5.32 27.84 12.49
C HIS A 383 5.73 26.41 12.83
N ILE A 384 5.07 25.79 13.81
CA ILE A 384 5.41 24.43 14.24
C ILE A 384 5.01 23.39 13.19
N THR A 385 3.85 23.56 12.54
CA THR A 385 3.42 22.66 11.46
C THR A 385 4.28 22.79 10.20
N HIS A 386 4.73 24.01 9.87
CA HIS A 386 5.70 24.19 8.79
C HIS A 386 7.06 23.58 9.12
N LEU A 387 7.52 23.68 10.37
CA LEU A 387 8.76 23.03 10.81
C LEU A 387 8.64 21.51 10.73
N TYR A 388 7.49 20.97 11.15
CA TYR A 388 7.19 19.55 11.00
C TYR A 388 7.29 19.09 9.53
N ASP A 389 6.61 19.80 8.62
CA ASP A 389 6.68 19.56 7.19
C ASP A 389 8.13 19.55 6.66
N ARG A 390 8.94 20.55 7.07
CA ARG A 390 10.35 20.60 6.66
C ARG A 390 11.19 19.44 7.20
N ILE A 391 10.98 19.03 8.44
CA ILE A 391 11.69 17.91 9.05
C ILE A 391 11.34 16.61 8.33
N THR A 392 10.08 16.36 8.02
CA THR A 392 9.60 15.11 7.45
C THR A 392 9.87 14.99 5.95
N THR A 393 9.88 16.10 5.21
CA THR A 393 10.06 16.09 3.75
C THR A 393 11.51 16.28 3.30
N ASP A 394 12.44 16.64 4.19
CA ASP A 394 13.86 16.80 3.83
C ASP A 394 14.55 15.45 3.81
N ILE A 395 15.04 15.07 2.62
CA ILE A 395 15.72 13.77 2.41
C ILE A 395 17.03 13.69 3.20
N GLN A 396 17.68 14.83 3.49
CA GLN A 396 18.95 14.86 4.21
C GLN A 396 18.79 14.86 5.75
N GLY A 397 17.54 14.87 6.23
CA GLY A 397 17.23 14.99 7.65
C GLY A 397 17.34 16.40 8.20
N PRO A 398 17.05 16.60 9.51
CA PRO A 398 16.97 17.92 10.11
C PRO A 398 18.35 18.59 10.23
N ASN A 399 18.46 19.80 9.68
CA ASN A 399 19.67 20.62 9.77
C ASN A 399 19.71 21.48 11.05
N ASP A 400 20.87 22.14 11.33
CA ASP A 400 21.06 22.96 12.52
C ASP A 400 20.03 24.09 12.66
N GLY A 401 19.54 24.66 11.55
CA GLY A 401 18.50 25.68 11.56
C GLY A 401 17.16 25.15 12.06
N MET A 402 16.78 23.95 11.64
CA MET A 402 15.58 23.26 12.12
C MET A 402 15.70 22.89 13.60
N MET A 403 16.88 22.40 14.03
CA MET A 403 17.15 22.08 15.43
C MET A 403 17.00 23.30 16.34
N LYS A 404 17.63 24.41 15.95
CA LYS A 404 17.50 25.68 16.66
C LYS A 404 16.04 26.15 16.73
N ARG A 405 15.27 25.95 15.65
CA ARG A 405 13.85 26.34 15.60
C ARG A 405 12.97 25.47 16.51
N ILE A 406 13.27 24.19 16.67
CA ILE A 406 12.61 23.33 17.67
C ILE A 406 12.81 23.93 19.05
N ASP A 407 14.05 24.27 19.43
CA ASP A 407 14.38 24.83 20.74
C ASP A 407 13.68 26.18 21.01
N GLU A 408 13.56 27.03 20.00
CA GLU A 408 12.87 28.29 20.08
C GLU A 408 11.36 28.10 20.31
N LEU A 409 10.73 27.21 19.56
CA LEU A 409 9.28 26.95 19.64
C LEU A 409 8.89 26.17 20.90
N THR A 410 9.81 25.42 21.49
CA THR A 410 9.59 24.74 22.79
C THR A 410 9.59 25.68 23.96
N LYS A 411 10.29 26.83 23.88
CA LYS A 411 10.40 27.83 24.97
C LYS A 411 9.24 28.81 25.02
N ASN A 412 8.49 28.94 23.96
CA ASN A 412 7.34 29.84 23.83
C ASN A 412 6.02 29.10 24.07
#